data_6909d81c30ed0a98b2051c62b14672a2
#
_entry.id   6909d81c30ed0a98b2051c62b14672a2
#
_cell.length_a   1.000
_cell.length_b   1.000
_cell.length_c   1.000
_cell.angle_alpha   90.00
_cell.angle_beta   90.00
_cell.angle_gamma   90.00
#
_symmetry.space_group_name_H-M   'P 1'
#
loop_
_entity.id
_entity.type
_entity.pdbx_description
1 polymer ?
#
loop_
_entity_poly.entity_id
_entity_poly.type
_entity_poly.pdbx_seq_one_letter_code
_entity_poly.pdbx_strand_id
1 'polypeptide(L)'
;MGITCERDLADFLTAYTRDMAVSPEEPATIIDRYFVPDFEYCNDGFVIDRQRMIDHVHPVRRQVDQEATAAGDGAGVEIHETLVSGDRIAARWTLRTRLRKGTTFTAEVFMFGRLAPDGRIRRIDQTTRRLDEAG
;
A
#
# COMPACT_ATOMS: atom_id res chain seq x y z
N MET A 1 11.19 10.08 8.21
CA MET A 1 11.99 8.84 8.27
C MET A 1 11.76 8.03 7.03
N GLY A 2 12.83 7.57 6.42
CA GLY A 2 12.76 6.81 5.20
C GLY A 2 12.96 5.31 5.40
N ILE A 3 12.81 4.57 4.31
CA ILE A 3 13.08 3.13 4.29
C ILE A 3 14.57 2.93 4.15
N THR A 4 15.19 2.17 5.06
CA THR A 4 16.61 1.86 5.03
C THR A 4 16.91 0.37 5.17
N CYS A 5 15.94 -0.43 5.57
CA CYS A 5 16.09 -1.86 5.78
C CYS A 5 14.77 -2.59 5.53
N GLU A 6 14.80 -3.92 5.55
CA GLU A 6 13.62 -4.76 5.31
C GLU A 6 12.51 -4.50 6.32
N ARG A 7 12.86 -4.26 7.57
CA ARG A 7 11.88 -3.95 8.61
C ARG A 7 11.15 -2.65 8.31
N ASP A 8 11.87 -1.62 7.88
CA ASP A 8 11.26 -0.34 7.50
C ASP A 8 10.29 -0.53 6.35
N LEU A 9 10.65 -1.37 5.37
CA LEU A 9 9.79 -1.66 4.25
C LEU A 9 8.51 -2.38 4.69
N ALA A 10 8.62 -3.37 5.56
CA ALA A 10 7.47 -4.06 6.11
C ALA A 10 6.56 -3.11 6.90
N ASP A 11 7.15 -2.26 7.72
CA ASP A 11 6.41 -1.26 8.50
C ASP A 11 5.70 -0.26 7.59
N PHE A 12 6.35 0.17 6.51
CA PHE A 12 5.72 1.04 5.51
C PHE A 12 4.49 0.38 4.89
N LEU A 13 4.63 -0.86 4.41
CA LEU A 13 3.52 -1.55 3.74
C LEU A 13 2.32 -1.69 4.66
N THR A 14 2.55 -2.02 5.91
CA THR A 14 1.49 -2.16 6.91
C THR A 14 0.85 -0.82 7.25
N ALA A 15 1.67 0.17 7.58
CA ALA A 15 1.17 1.48 8.02
C ALA A 15 0.51 2.26 6.89
N TYR A 16 1.11 2.29 5.72
CA TYR A 16 0.58 3.00 4.57
C TYR A 16 -0.78 2.44 4.15
N THR A 17 -0.88 1.13 4.05
CA THR A 17 -2.13 0.47 3.66
C THR A 17 -3.25 0.78 4.65
N ARG A 18 -2.94 0.72 5.94
CA ARG A 18 -3.90 1.05 7.00
C ARG A 18 -4.31 2.51 6.95
N ASP A 19 -3.35 3.42 6.82
CA ASP A 19 -3.61 4.85 6.83
C ASP A 19 -4.48 5.27 5.64
N MET A 20 -4.23 4.70 4.46
CA MET A 20 -5.05 4.97 3.29
C MET A 20 -6.48 4.49 3.44
N ALA A 21 -6.70 3.44 4.22
CA ALA A 21 -8.02 2.87 4.44
C ALA A 21 -8.82 3.54 5.56
N VAL A 22 -8.18 3.88 6.68
CA VAL A 22 -8.90 4.26 7.90
C VAL A 22 -8.43 5.53 8.59
N SER A 23 -7.31 6.11 8.21
CA SER A 23 -6.82 7.33 8.86
C SER A 23 -7.72 8.53 8.53
N PRO A 24 -7.96 9.45 9.50
CA PRO A 24 -8.65 10.70 9.21
C PRO A 24 -7.76 11.74 8.53
N GLU A 25 -6.46 11.45 8.35
CA GLU A 25 -5.53 12.38 7.74
C GLU A 25 -5.88 12.64 6.26
N GLU A 26 -5.52 13.82 5.78
CA GLU A 26 -5.66 14.13 4.36
C GLU A 26 -4.79 13.17 3.53
N PRO A 27 -5.32 12.63 2.42
CA PRO A 27 -4.57 11.69 1.58
C PRO A 27 -3.21 12.21 1.13
N ALA A 28 -3.14 13.49 0.75
CA ALA A 28 -1.89 14.11 0.32
C ALA A 28 -0.82 14.06 1.40
N THR A 29 -1.19 14.26 2.66
CA THR A 29 -0.27 14.21 3.79
C THR A 29 0.34 12.82 3.95
N ILE A 30 -0.48 11.78 3.83
CA ILE A 30 -0.01 10.39 3.91
C ILE A 30 0.95 10.08 2.76
N ILE A 31 0.55 10.44 1.55
CA ILE A 31 1.36 10.17 0.34
C ILE A 31 2.71 10.88 0.44
N ASP A 32 2.73 12.15 0.81
CA ASP A 32 3.97 12.93 0.88
C ASP A 32 4.91 12.45 1.99
N ARG A 33 4.39 11.75 2.99
CA ARG A 33 5.22 11.15 4.04
C ARG A 33 6.10 10.04 3.48
N TYR A 34 5.59 9.26 2.53
CA TYR A 34 6.26 8.06 2.04
C TYR A 34 6.82 8.18 0.63
N PHE A 35 6.31 9.13 -0.16
CA PHE A 35 6.68 9.28 -1.57
C PHE A 35 7.26 10.66 -1.83
N VAL A 36 8.23 10.74 -2.76
CA VAL A 36 8.70 12.04 -3.25
C VAL A 36 7.60 12.68 -4.12
N PRO A 37 7.62 14.03 -4.29
CA PRO A 37 6.53 14.71 -5.01
C PRO A 37 6.30 14.24 -6.44
N ASP A 38 7.37 13.86 -7.13
CA ASP A 38 7.35 13.46 -8.54
C ASP A 38 7.51 11.95 -8.72
N PHE A 39 7.03 11.17 -7.77
CA PHE A 39 7.14 9.71 -7.85
C PHE A 39 6.48 9.15 -9.10
N GLU A 40 6.97 7.98 -9.51
CA GLU A 40 6.37 7.19 -10.58
C GLU A 40 5.80 5.91 -10.00
N TYR A 41 4.57 5.59 -10.37
CA TYR A 41 3.89 4.41 -9.85
C TYR A 41 3.17 3.69 -10.99
N CYS A 42 3.51 2.43 -11.19
CA CYS A 42 2.89 1.60 -12.22
C CYS A 42 2.35 0.32 -11.58
N ASN A 43 1.06 0.05 -11.77
CA ASN A 43 0.42 -1.16 -11.27
C ASN A 43 -0.27 -1.87 -12.43
N ASP A 44 0.15 -3.10 -12.72
CA ASP A 44 -0.38 -3.92 -13.82
C ASP A 44 -0.36 -3.18 -15.17
N GLY A 45 0.68 -2.36 -15.39
CA GLY A 45 0.82 -1.57 -16.60
C GLY A 45 0.11 -0.23 -16.61
N PHE A 46 -0.68 0.07 -15.57
CA PHE A 46 -1.37 1.35 -15.44
C PHE A 46 -0.56 2.34 -14.64
N VAL A 47 -0.33 3.52 -15.20
CA VAL A 47 0.36 4.60 -14.51
C VAL A 47 -0.61 5.29 -13.54
N ILE A 48 -0.20 5.40 -12.30
CA ILE A 48 -0.98 6.07 -11.24
C ILE A 48 -0.14 7.25 -10.76
N ASP A 49 -0.57 8.45 -11.12
CA ASP A 49 0.09 9.67 -10.65
C ASP A 49 -0.41 10.06 -9.24
N ARG A 50 0.19 11.11 -8.69
CA ARG A 50 -0.15 11.59 -7.34
C ARG A 50 -1.63 11.95 -7.22
N GLN A 51 -2.19 12.62 -8.21
CA GLN A 51 -3.60 13.03 -8.17
C GLN A 51 -4.54 11.83 -8.21
N ARG A 52 -4.25 10.84 -9.04
CA ARG A 52 -5.04 9.60 -9.08
C ARG A 52 -4.99 8.85 -7.76
N MET A 53 -3.83 8.83 -7.13
CA MET A 53 -3.66 8.18 -5.83
C MET A 53 -4.49 8.90 -4.76
N ILE A 54 -4.48 10.23 -4.74
CA ILE A 54 -5.31 11.02 -3.84
C ILE A 54 -6.80 10.77 -4.09
N ASP A 55 -7.22 10.81 -5.35
CA ASP A 55 -8.62 10.63 -5.71
C ASP A 55 -9.16 9.25 -5.36
N HIS A 56 -8.29 8.25 -5.30
CA HIS A 56 -8.67 6.87 -4.98
C HIS A 56 -8.98 6.66 -3.50
N VAL A 57 -8.44 7.49 -2.61
CA VAL A 57 -8.54 7.27 -1.16
C VAL A 57 -9.96 7.39 -0.64
N HIS A 58 -10.70 8.43 -1.04
CA HIS A 58 -12.05 8.64 -0.52
C HIS A 58 -13.01 7.50 -0.87
N PRO A 59 -13.06 7.01 -2.12
CA PRO A 59 -13.87 5.83 -2.42
C PRO A 59 -13.47 4.60 -1.61
N VAL A 60 -12.17 4.37 -1.41
CA VAL A 60 -11.69 3.25 -0.59
C VAL A 60 -12.20 3.37 0.83
N ARG A 61 -12.04 4.55 1.45
CA ARG A 61 -12.48 4.80 2.83
C ARG A 61 -13.99 4.61 3.00
N ARG A 62 -14.78 4.92 1.99
CA ARG A 62 -16.24 4.73 2.03
C ARG A 62 -16.64 3.26 1.92
N GLN A 63 -15.88 2.45 1.18
CA GLN A 63 -16.21 1.05 0.93
C GLN A 63 -15.70 0.11 2.03
N VAL A 64 -14.68 0.51 2.75
CA VAL A 64 -14.01 -0.31 3.77
C VAL A 64 -14.82 -0.32 5.05
N ASP A 65 -14.89 -1.49 5.70
CA ASP A 65 -15.40 -1.60 7.06
C ASP A 65 -14.36 -1.01 8.01
N GLN A 66 -14.60 0.21 8.46
CA GLN A 66 -13.65 0.98 9.27
C GLN A 66 -13.36 0.30 10.61
N GLU A 67 -14.36 -0.25 11.26
CA GLU A 67 -14.20 -0.89 12.57
C GLU A 67 -13.40 -2.18 12.46
N ALA A 68 -13.74 -3.04 11.51
CA ALA A 68 -13.02 -4.29 11.29
C ALA A 68 -11.57 -4.03 10.90
N THR A 69 -11.32 -3.05 10.04
CA THR A 69 -9.98 -2.70 9.59
C THR A 69 -9.14 -2.14 10.73
N ALA A 70 -9.69 -1.25 11.54
CA ALA A 70 -9.00 -0.67 12.69
C ALA A 70 -8.68 -1.73 13.74
N ALA A 71 -9.56 -2.72 13.91
CA ALA A 71 -9.34 -3.83 14.85
C ALA A 71 -8.40 -4.91 14.30
N GLY A 72 -8.07 -4.86 13.00
CA GLY A 72 -7.26 -5.91 12.35
C GLY A 72 -8.03 -7.18 12.06
N ASP A 73 -9.34 -7.14 12.10
CA ASP A 73 -10.24 -8.29 12.07
C ASP A 73 -10.47 -8.76 10.62
N GLY A 74 -9.70 -9.74 10.17
CA GLY A 74 -9.78 -10.26 8.80
C GLY A 74 -9.30 -9.26 7.76
N ALA A 75 -8.59 -8.22 8.15
CA ALA A 75 -8.09 -7.19 7.27
C ALA A 75 -6.63 -6.87 7.59
N GLY A 76 -5.90 -6.34 6.62
CA GLY A 76 -4.52 -5.93 6.80
C GLY A 76 -3.58 -6.54 5.78
N VAL A 77 -2.30 -6.46 6.10
CA VAL A 77 -1.21 -6.89 5.21
C VAL A 77 -0.47 -8.05 5.85
N GLU A 78 -0.33 -9.11 5.09
CA GLU A 78 0.52 -10.25 5.46
C GLU A 78 1.77 -10.20 4.60
N ILE A 79 2.91 -9.89 5.19
CA ILE A 79 4.18 -9.74 4.47
C ILE A 79 4.79 -11.14 4.27
N HIS A 80 5.10 -11.49 3.03
CA HIS A 80 5.75 -12.76 2.72
C HIS A 80 7.25 -12.62 2.58
N GLU A 81 7.70 -11.60 1.84
CA GLU A 81 9.12 -11.34 1.64
C GLU A 81 9.37 -9.86 1.47
N THR A 82 10.53 -9.41 1.97
CA THR A 82 11.04 -8.06 1.74
C THR A 82 12.52 -8.12 1.43
N LEU A 83 12.96 -7.25 0.52
CA LEU A 83 14.36 -7.06 0.20
C LEU A 83 14.66 -5.57 0.11
N VAL A 84 15.76 -5.15 0.71
CA VAL A 84 16.28 -3.79 0.54
C VAL A 84 17.76 -3.91 0.22
N SER A 85 18.17 -3.34 -0.91
CA SER A 85 19.56 -3.34 -1.36
C SER A 85 19.90 -1.96 -1.92
N GLY A 86 20.56 -1.14 -1.12
CA GLY A 86 20.82 0.24 -1.48
C GLY A 86 19.53 1.01 -1.67
N ASP A 87 19.32 1.56 -2.87
CA ASP A 87 18.10 2.28 -3.21
C ASP A 87 17.00 1.40 -3.82
N ARG A 88 17.20 0.08 -3.87
CA ARG A 88 16.25 -0.85 -4.47
C ARG A 88 15.48 -1.61 -3.43
N ILE A 89 14.17 -1.70 -3.62
CA ILE A 89 13.30 -2.44 -2.73
C ILE A 89 12.47 -3.45 -3.54
N ALA A 90 12.16 -4.56 -2.89
CA ALA A 90 11.25 -5.55 -3.45
C ALA A 90 10.46 -6.17 -2.30
N ALA A 91 9.20 -6.50 -2.56
CA ALA A 91 8.35 -7.13 -1.57
C ALA A 91 7.23 -7.92 -2.23
N ARG A 92 6.75 -8.94 -1.54
CA ARG A 92 5.48 -9.55 -1.88
C ARG A 92 4.66 -9.73 -0.61
N TRP A 93 3.37 -9.45 -0.73
CA TRP A 93 2.46 -9.55 0.41
C TRP A 93 1.06 -9.87 -0.04
N THR A 94 0.23 -10.26 0.91
CA THR A 94 -1.21 -10.43 0.70
C THR A 94 -1.95 -9.31 1.42
N LEU A 95 -2.83 -8.65 0.69
CA LEU A 95 -3.70 -7.62 1.23
C LEU A 95 -5.10 -8.19 1.39
N ARG A 96 -5.68 -8.01 2.58
CA ARG A 96 -7.08 -8.34 2.84
C ARG A 96 -7.81 -7.10 3.28
N THR A 97 -8.90 -6.77 2.58
CA THR A 97 -9.71 -5.60 2.90
C THR A 97 -11.13 -6.04 3.15
N ARG A 98 -11.62 -5.76 4.36
CA ARG A 98 -13.00 -6.02 4.73
C ARG A 98 -13.88 -4.90 4.22
N LEU A 99 -14.88 -5.23 3.42
CA LEU A 99 -15.79 -4.25 2.83
C LEU A 99 -17.07 -4.15 3.66
N ARG A 100 -17.69 -2.97 3.65
CA ARG A 100 -18.93 -2.73 4.40
C ARG A 100 -20.06 -3.66 4.00
N LYS A 101 -20.07 -4.08 2.74
CA LYS A 101 -21.09 -5.03 2.24
C LYS A 101 -20.91 -6.46 2.77
N GLY A 102 -19.90 -6.69 3.60
CA GLY A 102 -19.69 -7.99 4.25
C GLY A 102 -18.74 -8.93 3.54
N THR A 103 -18.25 -8.57 2.36
CA THR A 103 -17.27 -9.37 1.63
C THR A 103 -15.87 -8.94 1.97
N THR A 104 -14.89 -9.82 1.73
CA THR A 104 -13.48 -9.52 1.89
C THR A 104 -12.81 -9.53 0.51
N PHE A 105 -12.12 -8.44 0.19
CA PHE A 105 -11.26 -8.38 -0.99
C PHE A 105 -9.88 -8.87 -0.60
N THR A 106 -9.34 -9.83 -1.35
CA THR A 106 -8.01 -10.38 -1.10
C THR A 106 -7.18 -10.28 -2.37
N ALA A 107 -5.98 -9.77 -2.25
CA ALA A 107 -5.06 -9.62 -3.37
C ALA A 107 -3.63 -9.94 -2.95
N GLU A 108 -2.88 -10.52 -3.87
CA GLU A 108 -1.45 -10.77 -3.71
C GLU A 108 -0.70 -9.76 -4.56
N VAL A 109 0.30 -9.12 -3.98
CA VAL A 109 1.05 -8.05 -4.63
C VAL A 109 2.53 -8.42 -4.69
N PHE A 110 3.12 -8.21 -5.87
CA PHE A 110 4.55 -8.32 -6.12
C PHE A 110 5.06 -6.95 -6.55
N MET A 111 6.05 -6.44 -5.83
CA MET A 111 6.50 -5.06 -6.01
C MET A 111 8.01 -4.98 -6.15
N PHE A 112 8.46 -4.14 -7.10
CA PHE A 112 9.81 -3.61 -7.15
C PHE A 112 9.74 -2.09 -7.02
N GLY A 113 10.74 -1.50 -6.38
CA GLY A 113 10.75 -0.06 -6.24
C GLY A 113 12.13 0.53 -6.10
N ARG A 114 12.17 1.85 -6.09
CA ARG A 114 13.39 2.62 -5.88
C ARG A 114 13.15 3.70 -4.86
N LEU A 115 14.18 3.97 -4.07
CA LEU A 115 14.16 4.98 -3.02
C LEU A 115 14.92 6.22 -3.46
N ALA A 116 14.49 7.38 -3.00
CA ALA A 116 15.25 8.62 -3.04
C ALA A 116 16.31 8.62 -1.93
N PRO A 117 17.28 9.54 -1.96
CA PRO A 117 18.32 9.60 -0.93
C PRO A 117 17.79 9.72 0.51
N ASP A 118 16.63 10.34 0.70
CA ASP A 118 16.01 10.47 2.02
C ASP A 118 15.20 9.23 2.45
N GLY A 119 15.19 8.19 1.64
CA GLY A 119 14.47 6.95 1.93
C GLY A 119 13.00 6.95 1.57
N ARG A 120 12.49 8.05 1.00
CA ARG A 120 11.13 8.04 0.47
C ARG A 120 11.09 7.35 -0.89
N ILE A 121 9.94 6.85 -1.27
CA ILE A 121 9.77 6.09 -2.50
C ILE A 121 9.74 7.03 -3.70
N ARG A 122 10.57 6.71 -4.69
CA ARG A 122 10.65 7.44 -5.95
C ARG A 122 9.95 6.70 -7.08
N ARG A 123 9.94 5.37 -7.04
CA ARG A 123 9.32 4.55 -8.07
C ARG A 123 8.78 3.25 -7.50
N ILE A 124 7.62 2.86 -7.98
CA ILE A 124 7.03 1.55 -7.75
C ILE A 124 6.62 0.95 -9.09
N ASP A 125 6.99 -0.30 -9.30
CA ASP A 125 6.45 -1.15 -10.34
C ASP A 125 5.87 -2.38 -9.66
N GLN A 126 4.57 -2.60 -9.79
CA GLN A 126 3.96 -3.74 -9.11
C GLN A 126 2.90 -4.43 -9.97
N THR A 127 2.65 -5.66 -9.61
CA THR A 127 1.59 -6.48 -10.16
C THR A 127 0.71 -6.97 -9.02
N THR A 128 -0.58 -6.85 -9.21
CA THR A 128 -1.58 -7.25 -8.22
C THR A 128 -2.43 -8.37 -8.81
N ARG A 129 -2.53 -9.46 -8.08
CA ARG A 129 -3.37 -10.58 -8.47
C ARG A 129 -4.49 -10.74 -7.45
N ARG A 130 -5.72 -10.55 -7.90
CA ARG A 130 -6.87 -10.79 -7.04
C ARG A 130 -6.99 -12.29 -6.77
N LEU A 131 -7.15 -12.64 -5.49
CA LEU A 131 -7.38 -14.02 -5.09
C LEU A 131 -8.87 -14.25 -4.92
N ASP A 132 -9.40 -15.26 -5.60
CA ASP A 132 -10.78 -15.65 -5.43
C ASP A 132 -10.91 -16.40 -4.13
N GLU A 133 -11.82 -15.97 -3.28
CA GLU A 133 -12.13 -16.72 -2.09
C GLU A 133 -12.95 -17.93 -2.47
N ALA A 134 -12.48 -19.10 -2.09
CA ALA A 134 -13.20 -20.35 -2.32
C ALA A 134 -14.47 -20.37 -1.45
N GLY A 135 -15.55 -20.36 -2.09
CA GLY A 135 -16.86 -20.53 -1.46
C GLY A 135 -17.51 -19.26 -1.02
#